data_b2bda515ad7a78a6051926addc623c24
#
_entry.id   b2bda515ad7a78a6051926addc623c24
#
_cell.length_a   1.000
_cell.length_b   1.000
_cell.length_c   1.000
_cell.angle_alpha   90.00
_cell.angle_beta   90.00
_cell.angle_gamma   90.00
#
_symmetry.space_group_name_H-M   'P 1'
#
loop_
_entity.id
_entity.type
_entity.pdbx_description
1 polymer ?
#
loop_
_entity_poly.entity_id
_entity_poly.type
_entity_poly.pdbx_seq_one_letter_code
_entity_poly.pdbx_strand_id
1 'polypeptide(L)'
;MSEYGLFTSESVSEGHPDKMADQISDAILDHILKDDPNARVAVETLVKTGMVVVAGEVTTSTYVDLEDIVRGVVLDIGYDSSDVGFDGASCAVLNAIGKQSHDIAMGVDEGENKEQGAGDQGLMFGYASNETDVLMPAPIYYAHRLVEKQAELRKHGTLPWLRPDAKSQVTLRYDHSGKPVAVDAVVLSTQHDADISQPDIQEAVRDLIIREVLPAEWLHEGTRYHINPTGQFIIGGPVGDCGLTGRKIIVDTYGGMARHGGGAFSGKDPSKVDRSAAYAGRYVAKNIVAAGLADRCEIQVSYAIGVAEPTSISVNTFGTGRIEDAKIVELVREHFDLRPKGLIDMLDLKRPIYRPTAAYGHFGREGENFTWERTDRAEALKAAL
;
A
#
# COMPACT_ATOMS: atom_id res chain seq x y z
N MET A 1 21.95 -26.92 -0.86
CA MET A 1 20.87 -25.90 -0.77
C MET A 1 20.20 -26.11 0.56
N SER A 2 19.89 -25.05 1.32
CA SER A 2 19.15 -25.20 2.57
C SER A 2 17.82 -25.87 2.27
N GLU A 3 17.39 -26.77 3.13
CA GLU A 3 16.16 -27.54 3.01
C GLU A 3 14.91 -26.66 2.97
N TYR A 4 15.06 -25.39 3.41
CA TYR A 4 14.01 -24.37 3.43
C TYR A 4 14.53 -23.04 2.90
N GLY A 5 13.67 -22.35 2.13
CA GLY A 5 13.90 -20.96 1.76
C GLY A 5 13.51 -20.00 2.89
N LEU A 6 14.23 -18.88 3.01
CA LEU A 6 13.82 -17.76 3.88
C LEU A 6 13.38 -16.60 3.02
N PHE A 7 12.31 -15.92 3.41
CA PHE A 7 11.87 -14.68 2.79
C PHE A 7 11.45 -13.67 3.85
N THR A 8 11.82 -12.40 3.61
CA THR A 8 11.59 -11.31 4.56
C THR A 8 10.84 -10.18 3.89
N SER A 9 9.81 -9.67 4.56
CA SER A 9 9.16 -8.41 4.21
C SER A 9 9.12 -7.49 5.42
N GLU A 10 9.03 -6.19 5.15
CA GLU A 10 8.93 -5.16 6.18
C GLU A 10 7.69 -4.28 5.97
N SER A 11 7.23 -3.65 7.04
CA SER A 11 6.19 -2.63 7.00
C SER A 11 6.49 -1.51 7.99
N VAL A 12 5.76 -0.42 7.86
CA VAL A 12 5.85 0.73 8.76
C VAL A 12 4.45 1.18 9.19
N SER A 13 4.35 1.79 10.37
CA SER A 13 3.08 2.29 10.91
C SER A 13 2.59 3.54 10.18
N GLU A 14 1.34 3.91 10.47
CA GLU A 14 0.74 5.16 10.01
C GLU A 14 1.52 6.42 10.45
N GLY A 15 2.26 6.33 11.55
CA GLY A 15 3.07 7.41 12.09
C GLY A 15 4.49 7.49 11.54
N HIS A 16 4.91 6.55 10.69
CA HIS A 16 6.18 6.68 9.97
C HIS A 16 6.15 7.91 9.06
N PRO A 17 7.22 8.72 8.98
CA PRO A 17 7.21 9.97 8.21
C PRO A 17 6.77 9.83 6.75
N ASP A 18 7.24 8.80 6.04
CA ASP A 18 6.84 8.55 4.66
C ASP A 18 5.34 8.19 4.55
N LYS A 19 4.80 7.41 5.51
CA LYS A 19 3.37 7.06 5.50
C LYS A 19 2.48 8.21 5.96
N MET A 20 2.99 9.08 6.79
CA MET A 20 2.35 10.34 7.12
C MET A 20 2.20 11.23 5.86
N ALA A 21 3.26 11.34 5.06
CA ALA A 21 3.23 12.05 3.77
C ALA A 21 2.22 11.42 2.79
N ASP A 22 2.20 10.09 2.66
CA ASP A 22 1.25 9.36 1.83
C ASP A 22 -0.20 9.62 2.26
N GLN A 23 -0.49 9.58 3.56
CA GLN A 23 -1.83 9.83 4.10
C GLN A 23 -2.31 11.25 3.86
N ILE A 24 -1.43 12.25 3.97
CA ILE A 24 -1.74 13.64 3.66
C ILE A 24 -2.09 13.79 2.18
N SER A 25 -1.27 13.26 1.30
CA SER A 25 -1.50 13.32 -0.15
C SER A 25 -2.81 12.66 -0.56
N ASP A 26 -3.13 11.47 -0.01
CA ASP A 26 -4.39 10.78 -0.31
C ASP A 26 -5.61 11.43 0.37
N ALA A 27 -5.44 12.07 1.52
CA ALA A 27 -6.53 12.83 2.13
C ALA A 27 -6.92 14.05 1.28
N ILE A 28 -5.94 14.75 0.71
CA ILE A 28 -6.18 15.85 -0.22
C ILE A 28 -6.91 15.33 -1.47
N LEU A 29 -6.45 14.22 -2.04
CA LEU A 29 -7.10 13.58 -3.18
C LEU A 29 -8.57 13.24 -2.87
N ASP A 30 -8.85 12.60 -1.74
CA ASP A 30 -10.21 12.21 -1.35
C ASP A 30 -11.14 13.42 -1.16
N HIS A 31 -10.63 14.50 -0.55
CA HIS A 31 -11.43 15.73 -0.38
C HIS A 31 -11.77 16.38 -1.72
N ILE A 32 -10.88 16.33 -2.71
CA ILE A 32 -11.15 16.82 -4.05
C ILE A 32 -12.14 15.92 -4.78
N LEU A 33 -11.93 14.59 -4.78
CA LEU A 33 -12.79 13.65 -5.51
C LEU A 33 -14.23 13.60 -4.96
N LYS A 34 -14.41 13.92 -3.69
CA LYS A 34 -15.75 13.98 -3.07
C LYS A 34 -16.68 14.94 -3.81
N ASP A 35 -16.17 16.08 -4.25
CA ASP A 35 -16.96 17.15 -4.89
C ASP A 35 -16.68 17.25 -6.40
N ASP A 36 -15.53 16.75 -6.87
CA ASP A 36 -15.12 16.72 -8.28
C ASP A 36 -14.51 15.35 -8.66
N PRO A 37 -15.34 14.34 -8.99
CA PRO A 37 -14.84 13.01 -9.37
C PRO A 37 -13.99 12.96 -10.64
N ASN A 38 -13.98 14.03 -11.43
CA ASN A 38 -13.19 14.13 -12.65
C ASN A 38 -11.91 14.96 -12.49
N ALA A 39 -11.62 15.42 -11.28
CA ALA A 39 -10.41 16.18 -11.00
C ALA A 39 -9.14 15.42 -11.43
N ARG A 40 -8.14 16.19 -11.86
CA ARG A 40 -6.78 15.69 -12.11
C ARG A 40 -5.91 16.10 -10.94
N VAL A 41 -5.33 15.12 -10.25
CA VAL A 41 -4.60 15.33 -9.00
C VAL A 41 -3.28 14.56 -9.05
N ALA A 42 -2.19 15.26 -8.80
CA ALA A 42 -0.88 14.69 -8.55
C ALA A 42 -0.26 15.53 -7.41
N VAL A 43 -0.43 15.07 -6.18
CA VAL A 43 -0.01 15.78 -4.97
C VAL A 43 1.02 14.98 -4.21
N GLU A 44 2.13 15.60 -3.94
CA GLU A 44 3.24 15.07 -3.18
C GLU A 44 3.44 15.89 -1.91
N THR A 45 3.81 15.21 -0.84
CA THR A 45 3.99 15.80 0.48
C THR A 45 5.39 15.50 1.00
N LEU A 46 6.02 16.49 1.61
CA LEU A 46 7.23 16.37 2.41
C LEU A 46 6.89 16.74 3.85
N VAL A 47 7.32 15.92 4.79
CA VAL A 47 7.21 16.21 6.23
C VAL A 47 8.60 16.21 6.88
N LYS A 48 8.86 17.21 7.70
CA LYS A 48 10.07 17.34 8.51
C LYS A 48 9.73 18.12 9.78
N THR A 49 10.63 18.13 10.75
CA THR A 49 10.47 18.81 12.03
C THR A 49 9.66 20.11 11.94
N GLY A 50 8.45 20.11 12.50
CA GLY A 50 7.57 21.29 12.56
C GLY A 50 7.04 21.79 11.23
N MET A 51 7.17 21.03 10.12
CA MET A 51 6.82 21.52 8.79
C MET A 51 6.21 20.41 7.91
N VAL A 52 5.17 20.79 7.16
CA VAL A 52 4.60 20.02 6.04
C VAL A 52 4.65 20.88 4.79
N VAL A 53 5.19 20.37 3.71
CA VAL A 53 5.16 20.99 2.38
C VAL A 53 4.31 20.12 1.47
N VAL A 54 3.29 20.72 0.84
CA VAL A 54 2.44 20.07 -0.16
C VAL A 54 2.75 20.70 -1.51
N ALA A 55 3.14 19.89 -2.48
CA ALA A 55 3.51 20.34 -3.83
C ALA A 55 2.85 19.45 -4.88
N GLY A 56 2.82 19.92 -6.12
CA GLY A 56 2.28 19.15 -7.24
C GLY A 56 1.33 19.94 -8.13
N GLU A 57 0.51 19.24 -8.90
CA GLU A 57 -0.42 19.84 -9.85
C GLU A 57 -1.84 19.33 -9.61
N VAL A 58 -2.79 20.27 -9.59
CA VAL A 58 -4.21 19.98 -9.43
C VAL A 58 -5.03 20.78 -10.45
N THR A 59 -5.92 20.08 -11.16
CA THR A 59 -6.96 20.70 -11.97
C THR A 59 -8.31 20.22 -11.45
N THR A 60 -9.07 21.14 -10.86
CA THR A 60 -10.36 20.83 -10.25
C THR A 60 -11.29 22.02 -10.29
N SER A 61 -12.58 21.77 -10.23
CA SER A 61 -13.64 22.79 -10.11
C SER A 61 -13.98 23.10 -8.65
N THR A 62 -13.45 22.36 -7.68
CA THR A 62 -13.73 22.54 -6.26
C THR A 62 -12.59 23.24 -5.52
N TYR A 63 -12.89 23.74 -4.33
CA TYR A 63 -11.92 24.27 -3.37
C TYR A 63 -11.78 23.33 -2.17
N VAL A 64 -10.57 23.13 -1.70
CA VAL A 64 -10.29 22.41 -0.46
C VAL A 64 -9.36 23.23 0.42
N ASP A 65 -9.64 23.22 1.72
CA ASP A 65 -8.76 23.81 2.71
C ASP A 65 -7.61 22.86 3.03
N LEU A 66 -6.47 23.10 2.38
CA LEU A 66 -5.28 22.25 2.51
C LEU A 66 -4.73 22.24 3.94
N GLU A 67 -4.80 23.38 4.63
CA GLU A 67 -4.28 23.49 5.98
C GLU A 67 -5.11 22.62 6.95
N ASP A 68 -6.42 22.71 6.89
CA ASP A 68 -7.32 21.92 7.72
C ASP A 68 -7.16 20.42 7.44
N ILE A 69 -7.03 20.01 6.18
CA ILE A 69 -6.82 18.60 5.80
C ILE A 69 -5.50 18.09 6.37
N VAL A 70 -4.40 18.82 6.18
CA VAL A 70 -3.07 18.44 6.67
C VAL A 70 -3.09 18.29 8.20
N ARG A 71 -3.60 19.29 8.92
CA ARG A 71 -3.68 19.26 10.38
C ARG A 71 -4.54 18.11 10.88
N GLY A 72 -5.70 17.89 10.26
CA GLY A 72 -6.59 16.79 10.60
C GLY A 72 -5.91 15.42 10.47
N VAL A 73 -5.18 15.17 9.38
CA VAL A 73 -4.44 13.92 9.18
C VAL A 73 -3.36 13.72 10.24
N VAL A 74 -2.56 14.77 10.50
CA VAL A 74 -1.46 14.72 11.47
C VAL A 74 -1.98 14.42 12.88
N LEU A 75 -3.06 15.09 13.29
CA LEU A 75 -3.70 14.88 14.60
C LEU A 75 -4.33 13.48 14.70
N ASP A 76 -5.01 12.98 13.67
CA ASP A 76 -5.58 11.63 13.64
C ASP A 76 -4.53 10.52 13.79
N ILE A 77 -3.33 10.74 13.25
CA ILE A 77 -2.19 9.82 13.42
C ILE A 77 -1.73 9.79 14.88
N GLY A 78 -1.88 10.91 15.61
CA GLY A 78 -1.49 11.03 17.01
C GLY A 78 -0.27 11.92 17.24
N TYR A 79 0.07 12.79 16.29
CA TYR A 79 1.06 13.84 16.47
C TYR A 79 0.36 15.13 16.92
N ASP A 80 0.10 15.24 18.20
CA ASP A 80 -0.74 16.26 18.83
C ASP A 80 0.00 17.19 19.79
N SER A 81 1.31 16.99 19.97
CA SER A 81 2.13 17.84 20.83
C SER A 81 3.62 17.75 20.47
N SER A 82 4.38 18.76 20.91
CA SER A 82 5.85 18.74 20.81
C SER A 82 6.50 17.59 21.59
N ASP A 83 5.83 17.06 22.63
CA ASP A 83 6.33 15.95 23.43
C ASP A 83 6.36 14.65 22.66
N VAL A 84 5.46 14.50 21.68
CA VAL A 84 5.44 13.37 20.73
C VAL A 84 6.45 13.59 19.58
N GLY A 85 6.99 14.80 19.47
CA GLY A 85 7.99 15.18 18.47
C GLY A 85 7.42 15.90 17.24
N PHE A 86 6.09 15.99 17.09
CA PHE A 86 5.43 16.73 16.02
C PHE A 86 4.03 17.14 16.48
N ASP A 87 3.63 18.36 16.14
CA ASP A 87 2.33 18.90 16.56
C ASP A 87 1.53 19.39 15.34
N GLY A 88 0.46 18.68 15.01
CA GLY A 88 -0.43 19.01 13.92
C GLY A 88 -1.16 20.33 14.09
N ALA A 89 -1.38 20.77 15.33
CA ALA A 89 -2.05 22.04 15.59
C ALA A 89 -1.18 23.28 15.30
N SER A 90 0.15 23.14 15.39
CA SER A 90 1.08 24.28 15.31
C SER A 90 2.15 24.17 14.21
N CYS A 91 2.25 23.04 13.51
CA CYS A 91 3.23 22.88 12.44
C CYS A 91 2.99 23.88 11.29
N ALA A 92 4.07 24.27 10.60
CA ALA A 92 3.97 25.05 9.38
C ALA A 92 3.40 24.20 8.24
N VAL A 93 2.45 24.75 7.48
CA VAL A 93 1.90 24.14 6.27
C VAL A 93 2.22 25.04 5.09
N LEU A 94 3.05 24.55 4.17
CA LEU A 94 3.44 25.28 2.96
C LEU A 94 2.76 24.65 1.75
N ASN A 95 2.13 25.51 0.94
CA ASN A 95 1.43 25.11 -0.27
C ASN A 95 2.21 25.55 -1.51
N ALA A 96 2.63 24.60 -2.33
CA ALA A 96 3.30 24.76 -3.61
C ALA A 96 2.56 24.01 -4.73
N ILE A 97 1.22 23.94 -4.64
CA ILE A 97 0.39 23.31 -5.68
C ILE A 97 0.17 24.30 -6.82
N GLY A 98 0.47 23.85 -8.05
CA GLY A 98 0.21 24.56 -9.29
C GLY A 98 -0.93 23.94 -10.11
N LYS A 99 -1.15 24.45 -11.32
CA LYS A 99 -2.06 23.86 -12.30
C LYS A 99 -1.33 22.87 -13.19
N GLN A 100 -2.02 21.80 -13.61
CA GLN A 100 -1.48 20.83 -14.56
C GLN A 100 -1.10 21.47 -15.90
N SER A 101 0.00 21.01 -16.52
CA SER A 101 0.42 21.41 -17.85
C SER A 101 -0.64 21.07 -18.91
N HIS A 102 -0.86 22.03 -19.81
CA HIS A 102 -1.81 21.87 -20.93
C HIS A 102 -1.40 20.73 -21.90
N ASP A 103 -0.08 20.53 -22.07
CA ASP A 103 0.45 19.50 -22.97
C ASP A 103 0.13 18.10 -22.49
N ILE A 104 0.15 17.86 -21.19
CA ILE A 104 -0.22 16.57 -20.59
C ILE A 104 -1.73 16.31 -20.74
N ALA A 105 -2.56 17.33 -20.54
CA ALA A 105 -4.01 17.23 -20.66
C ALA A 105 -4.45 16.78 -22.06
N MET A 106 -3.79 17.27 -23.13
CA MET A 106 -4.10 16.85 -24.51
C MET A 106 -3.90 15.35 -24.76
N GLY A 107 -3.00 14.69 -24.06
CA GLY A 107 -2.74 13.27 -24.17
C GLY A 107 -3.77 12.38 -23.49
N VAL A 108 -4.38 12.86 -22.42
CA VAL A 108 -5.21 12.09 -21.49
C VAL A 108 -6.70 12.27 -21.73
N ASP A 109 -7.13 13.47 -22.14
CA ASP A 109 -8.55 13.80 -22.25
C ASP A 109 -9.24 13.11 -23.43
N GLU A 110 -10.50 12.68 -23.24
CA GLU A 110 -11.37 12.20 -24.30
C GLU A 110 -11.69 13.31 -25.29
N GLY A 111 -11.66 13.00 -26.59
CA GLY A 111 -12.09 13.87 -27.66
C GLY A 111 -13.20 13.22 -28.49
N GLU A 112 -13.86 13.97 -29.40
CA GLU A 112 -14.97 13.48 -30.23
C GLU A 112 -14.64 12.17 -31.01
N ASN A 113 -13.34 11.87 -31.23
CA ASN A 113 -12.86 10.66 -31.92
C ASN A 113 -11.65 10.03 -31.21
N LYS A 114 -11.43 10.32 -29.92
CA LYS A 114 -10.28 9.83 -29.15
C LYS A 114 -10.72 9.28 -27.82
N GLU A 115 -10.50 7.99 -27.61
CA GLU A 115 -10.66 7.33 -26.32
C GLU A 115 -9.58 7.83 -25.32
N GLN A 116 -9.91 7.86 -24.04
CA GLN A 116 -8.95 8.21 -22.97
C GLN A 116 -7.69 7.34 -23.08
N GLY A 117 -6.55 7.95 -23.35
CA GLY A 117 -5.25 7.30 -23.35
C GLY A 117 -4.59 7.28 -21.98
N ALA A 118 -3.51 6.50 -21.84
CA ALA A 118 -2.68 6.54 -20.65
C ALA A 118 -2.02 7.92 -20.48
N GLY A 119 -1.99 8.41 -19.25
CA GLY A 119 -1.41 9.72 -18.93
C GLY A 119 0.12 9.75 -18.97
N ASP A 120 0.74 8.57 -18.96
CA ASP A 120 2.19 8.38 -19.04
C ASP A 120 2.49 7.00 -19.65
N GLN A 121 3.73 6.80 -20.06
CA GLN A 121 4.29 5.47 -20.27
C GLN A 121 4.54 4.80 -18.93
N GLY A 122 4.53 3.47 -18.90
CA GLY A 122 4.89 2.74 -17.70
C GLY A 122 4.57 1.26 -17.78
N LEU A 123 5.03 0.54 -16.76
CA LEU A 123 4.71 -0.87 -16.55
C LEU A 123 4.31 -1.08 -15.10
N MET A 124 3.29 -1.88 -14.87
CA MET A 124 2.72 -2.14 -13.55
C MET A 124 2.60 -3.63 -13.34
N PHE A 125 2.72 -4.06 -12.11
CA PHE A 125 2.60 -5.45 -11.70
C PHE A 125 1.44 -5.66 -10.74
N GLY A 126 0.74 -6.78 -10.91
CA GLY A 126 -0.17 -7.32 -9.93
C GLY A 126 0.29 -8.70 -9.49
N TYR A 127 -0.02 -9.08 -8.26
CA TYR A 127 0.36 -10.38 -7.70
C TYR A 127 -0.71 -10.91 -6.75
N ALA A 128 -0.80 -12.24 -6.67
CA ALA A 128 -1.56 -12.96 -5.65
C ALA A 128 -0.91 -14.33 -5.40
N SER A 129 -1.06 -14.83 -4.18
CA SER A 129 -0.67 -16.18 -3.80
C SER A 129 -1.64 -16.76 -2.79
N ASN A 130 -1.74 -18.08 -2.72
CA ASN A 130 -2.62 -18.78 -1.78
C ASN A 130 -1.99 -18.98 -0.38
N GLU A 131 -1.07 -18.08 0.00
CA GLU A 131 -0.37 -18.18 1.29
C GLU A 131 -1.22 -17.68 2.48
N THR A 132 -2.20 -16.80 2.21
CA THR A 132 -3.12 -16.24 3.21
C THR A 132 -4.54 -16.22 2.67
N ASP A 133 -5.53 -16.08 3.55
CA ASP A 133 -6.96 -16.04 3.18
C ASP A 133 -7.31 -14.88 2.25
N VAL A 134 -6.56 -13.79 2.34
CA VAL A 134 -6.71 -12.63 1.45
C VAL A 134 -5.88 -12.72 0.17
N LEU A 135 -5.24 -13.86 -0.07
CA LEU A 135 -4.40 -14.15 -1.25
C LEU A 135 -3.21 -13.18 -1.40
N MET A 136 -2.58 -12.85 -0.29
CA MET A 136 -1.35 -12.05 -0.20
C MET A 136 -0.16 -12.92 0.22
N PRO A 137 1.07 -12.52 -0.15
CA PRO A 137 2.28 -13.11 0.46
C PRO A 137 2.27 -12.94 1.98
N ALA A 138 2.51 -14.03 2.70
CA ALA A 138 2.43 -14.05 4.15
C ALA A 138 3.40 -13.06 4.85
N PRO A 139 4.66 -12.88 4.42
CA PRO A 139 5.58 -12.00 5.13
C PRO A 139 5.10 -10.54 5.17
N ILE A 140 4.65 -9.98 4.04
CA ILE A 140 4.15 -8.59 4.02
C ILE A 140 2.81 -8.47 4.72
N TYR A 141 1.92 -9.45 4.58
CA TYR A 141 0.64 -9.47 5.28
C TYR A 141 0.83 -9.36 6.78
N TYR A 142 1.67 -10.21 7.37
CA TYR A 142 1.91 -10.16 8.82
C TYR A 142 2.72 -8.95 9.26
N ALA A 143 3.65 -8.47 8.43
CA ALA A 143 4.37 -7.23 8.74
C ALA A 143 3.40 -6.04 8.86
N HIS A 144 2.39 -5.93 7.99
CA HIS A 144 1.32 -4.93 8.11
C HIS A 144 0.50 -5.11 9.38
N ARG A 145 0.06 -6.34 9.69
CA ARG A 145 -0.77 -6.61 10.88
C ARG A 145 -0.06 -6.26 12.19
N LEU A 146 1.27 -6.43 12.26
CA LEU A 146 2.06 -6.06 13.44
C LEU A 146 2.01 -4.54 13.73
N VAL A 147 2.24 -3.70 12.73
CA VAL A 147 2.22 -2.24 12.93
C VAL A 147 0.79 -1.69 13.02
N GLU A 148 -0.19 -2.34 12.43
CA GLU A 148 -1.60 -2.02 12.62
C GLU A 148 -2.04 -2.33 14.06
N LYS A 149 -1.64 -3.48 14.61
CA LYS A 149 -1.90 -3.83 16.02
C LYS A 149 -1.23 -2.87 17.00
N GLN A 150 -0.01 -2.42 16.69
CA GLN A 150 0.68 -1.38 17.46
C GLN A 150 -0.16 -0.09 17.53
N ALA A 151 -0.66 0.38 16.38
CA ALA A 151 -1.49 1.58 16.30
C ALA A 151 -2.84 1.40 17.02
N GLU A 152 -3.47 0.22 16.92
CA GLU A 152 -4.70 -0.12 17.62
C GLU A 152 -4.51 0.01 19.15
N LEU A 153 -3.50 -0.67 19.71
CA LEU A 153 -3.24 -0.65 21.16
C LEU A 153 -2.87 0.76 21.66
N ARG A 154 -2.18 1.54 20.85
CA ARG A 154 -1.86 2.94 21.14
C ARG A 154 -3.12 3.80 21.19
N LYS A 155 -3.94 3.76 20.12
CA LYS A 155 -5.16 4.59 20.01
C LYS A 155 -6.24 4.23 21.00
N HIS A 156 -6.34 2.95 21.39
CA HIS A 156 -7.27 2.51 22.43
C HIS A 156 -6.75 2.77 23.86
N GLY A 157 -5.52 3.26 24.01
CA GLY A 157 -4.92 3.52 25.33
C GLY A 157 -4.57 2.27 26.12
N THR A 158 -4.55 1.09 25.49
CA THR A 158 -4.13 -0.18 26.12
C THR A 158 -2.66 -0.15 26.48
N LEU A 159 -1.84 0.42 25.59
CA LEU A 159 -0.42 0.70 25.80
C LEU A 159 -0.17 2.21 25.60
N PRO A 160 -0.47 3.05 26.60
CA PRO A 160 -0.50 4.50 26.46
C PRO A 160 0.90 5.12 26.22
N TRP A 161 1.96 4.38 26.52
CA TRP A 161 3.35 4.77 26.28
C TRP A 161 3.82 4.56 24.82
N LEU A 162 3.04 3.91 23.97
CA LEU A 162 3.34 3.79 22.54
C LEU A 162 3.19 5.16 21.84
N ARG A 163 4.12 5.45 20.95
CA ARG A 163 4.11 6.64 20.09
C ARG A 163 3.83 6.22 18.64
N PRO A 164 3.48 7.18 17.73
CA PRO A 164 2.98 6.84 16.41
C PRO A 164 3.95 6.13 15.47
N ASP A 165 5.26 6.38 15.55
CA ASP A 165 6.25 5.81 14.64
C ASP A 165 6.64 4.39 15.02
N ALA A 166 6.54 3.48 14.07
CA ALA A 166 6.95 2.08 14.26
C ALA A 166 7.31 1.42 12.92
N LYS A 167 8.15 0.38 13.01
CA LYS A 167 8.56 -0.47 11.89
C LYS A 167 8.47 -1.92 12.30
N SER A 168 8.06 -2.78 11.38
CA SER A 168 8.06 -4.22 11.54
C SER A 168 8.81 -4.92 10.41
N GLN A 169 9.31 -6.11 10.68
CA GLN A 169 9.89 -7.00 9.68
C GLN A 169 9.58 -8.45 10.09
N VAL A 170 9.16 -9.26 9.13
CA VAL A 170 8.84 -10.67 9.34
C VAL A 170 9.64 -11.51 8.36
N THR A 171 10.42 -12.45 8.90
CA THR A 171 11.13 -13.47 8.14
C THR A 171 10.44 -14.80 8.31
N LEU A 172 9.91 -15.36 7.23
CA LEU A 172 9.27 -16.66 7.21
C LEU A 172 10.16 -17.72 6.56
N ARG A 173 10.01 -18.93 7.03
CA ARG A 173 10.62 -20.13 6.46
C ARG A 173 9.59 -20.82 5.57
N TYR A 174 10.02 -21.18 4.36
CA TYR A 174 9.21 -21.83 3.35
C TYR A 174 9.67 -23.26 3.12
N ASP A 175 8.74 -24.20 3.00
CA ASP A 175 9.03 -25.58 2.60
C ASP A 175 9.32 -25.71 1.09
N HIS A 176 9.60 -26.91 0.64
CA HIS A 176 9.91 -27.20 -0.77
C HIS A 176 8.73 -26.95 -1.72
N SER A 177 7.50 -26.93 -1.22
CA SER A 177 6.29 -26.62 -2.00
C SER A 177 6.04 -25.13 -2.13
N GLY A 178 6.86 -24.30 -1.47
CA GLY A 178 6.71 -22.82 -1.44
C GLY A 178 5.66 -22.33 -0.45
N LYS A 179 5.30 -23.14 0.57
CA LYS A 179 4.38 -22.74 1.65
C LYS A 179 5.15 -22.23 2.86
N PRO A 180 4.68 -21.15 3.50
CA PRO A 180 5.24 -20.69 4.77
C PRO A 180 4.92 -21.70 5.87
N VAL A 181 5.91 -22.05 6.69
CA VAL A 181 5.79 -23.11 7.72
C VAL A 181 6.26 -22.67 9.11
N ALA A 182 7.05 -21.60 9.21
CA ALA A 182 7.54 -21.13 10.51
C ALA A 182 8.01 -19.67 10.42
N VAL A 183 7.98 -18.99 11.56
CA VAL A 183 8.59 -17.68 11.76
C VAL A 183 10.05 -17.84 12.20
N ASP A 184 10.98 -17.39 11.39
CA ASP A 184 12.42 -17.42 11.71
C ASP A 184 12.84 -16.23 12.55
N ALA A 185 12.37 -15.02 12.17
CA ALA A 185 12.66 -13.79 12.91
C ALA A 185 11.53 -12.78 12.79
N VAL A 186 11.34 -11.99 13.85
CA VAL A 186 10.47 -10.82 13.91
C VAL A 186 11.26 -9.64 14.42
N VAL A 187 11.21 -8.53 13.70
CA VAL A 187 11.68 -7.24 14.17
C VAL A 187 10.49 -6.33 14.39
N LEU A 188 10.41 -5.68 15.54
CA LEU A 188 9.46 -4.61 15.79
C LEU A 188 10.16 -3.49 16.56
N SER A 189 10.30 -2.35 15.89
CA SER A 189 10.83 -1.13 16.48
C SER A 189 9.69 -0.13 16.62
N THR A 190 9.39 0.30 17.84
CA THR A 190 8.31 1.25 18.12
C THR A 190 8.79 2.41 18.95
N GLN A 191 8.39 3.61 18.55
CA GLN A 191 8.56 4.82 19.34
C GLN A 191 7.75 4.72 20.64
N HIS A 192 8.30 5.22 21.73
CA HIS A 192 7.74 5.10 23.07
C HIS A 192 8.09 6.28 23.96
N ASP A 193 7.38 6.42 25.08
CA ASP A 193 7.68 7.38 26.12
C ASP A 193 9.02 7.09 26.81
N ALA A 194 9.64 8.13 27.33
CA ALA A 194 10.95 8.00 28.00
C ALA A 194 10.90 7.19 29.30
N ASP A 195 9.73 7.13 29.96
CA ASP A 195 9.57 6.56 31.28
C ASP A 195 9.34 5.05 31.30
N ILE A 196 9.17 4.40 30.14
CA ILE A 196 9.00 2.95 30.03
C ILE A 196 10.35 2.25 29.92
N SER A 197 10.52 1.13 30.63
CA SER A 197 11.74 0.35 30.57
C SER A 197 11.80 -0.56 29.34
N GLN A 198 13.01 -0.83 28.85
CA GLN A 198 13.20 -1.75 27.71
C GLN A 198 12.65 -3.17 27.98
N PRO A 199 12.82 -3.79 29.16
CA PRO A 199 12.19 -5.08 29.46
C PRO A 199 10.67 -5.07 29.35
N ASP A 200 10.01 -4.01 29.86
CA ASP A 200 8.54 -3.88 29.80
C ASP A 200 8.06 -3.70 28.35
N ILE A 201 8.80 -2.93 27.52
CA ILE A 201 8.53 -2.81 26.09
C ILE A 201 8.63 -4.19 25.41
N GLN A 202 9.70 -4.93 25.68
CA GLN A 202 9.92 -6.24 25.07
C GLN A 202 8.84 -7.26 25.44
N GLU A 203 8.42 -7.29 26.70
CA GLU A 203 7.36 -8.16 27.16
C GLU A 203 6.02 -7.81 26.53
N ALA A 204 5.61 -6.54 26.62
CA ALA A 204 4.33 -6.07 26.09
C ALA A 204 4.24 -6.26 24.56
N VAL A 205 5.27 -5.90 23.81
CA VAL A 205 5.30 -6.07 22.36
C VAL A 205 5.25 -7.54 21.95
N ARG A 206 6.02 -8.41 22.62
CA ARG A 206 6.01 -9.84 22.36
C ARG A 206 4.63 -10.44 22.60
N ASP A 207 4.01 -10.12 23.75
CA ASP A 207 2.83 -10.82 24.23
C ASP A 207 1.53 -10.22 23.70
N LEU A 208 1.44 -8.88 23.52
CA LEU A 208 0.22 -8.20 23.09
C LEU A 208 0.19 -7.81 21.59
N ILE A 209 1.33 -7.90 20.92
CA ILE A 209 1.40 -7.59 19.47
C ILE A 209 1.82 -8.85 18.70
N ILE A 210 3.03 -9.36 18.93
CA ILE A 210 3.59 -10.42 18.08
C ILE A 210 2.80 -11.72 18.20
N ARG A 211 2.52 -12.17 19.42
CA ARG A 211 1.78 -13.41 19.66
C ARG A 211 0.30 -13.34 19.29
N GLU A 212 -0.28 -12.15 19.33
CA GLU A 212 -1.67 -11.93 18.91
C GLU A 212 -1.84 -11.91 17.38
N VAL A 213 -0.79 -11.53 16.66
CA VAL A 213 -0.84 -11.34 15.20
C VAL A 213 -0.35 -12.56 14.45
N LEU A 214 0.77 -13.17 14.89
CA LEU A 214 1.38 -14.28 14.16
C LEU A 214 0.74 -15.61 14.52
N PRO A 215 0.57 -16.56 13.56
CA PRO A 215 0.06 -17.89 13.84
C PRO A 215 0.89 -18.59 14.93
N ALA A 216 0.23 -19.06 15.97
CA ALA A 216 0.90 -19.67 17.12
C ALA A 216 1.71 -20.92 16.72
N GLU A 217 1.24 -21.67 15.73
CA GLU A 217 1.90 -22.85 15.20
C GLU A 217 3.18 -22.55 14.41
N TRP A 218 3.38 -21.31 13.97
CA TRP A 218 4.60 -20.88 13.29
C TRP A 218 5.68 -20.34 14.26
N LEU A 219 5.28 -20.03 15.50
CA LEU A 219 6.20 -19.58 16.55
C LEU A 219 6.79 -20.80 17.27
N HIS A 220 8.11 -20.83 17.42
CA HIS A 220 8.83 -21.94 18.03
C HIS A 220 10.03 -21.44 18.87
N GLU A 221 10.69 -22.32 19.61
CA GLU A 221 11.82 -21.96 20.48
C GLU A 221 12.98 -21.28 19.74
N GLY A 222 13.15 -21.57 18.44
CA GLY A 222 14.17 -20.94 17.58
C GLY A 222 13.75 -19.61 16.95
N THR A 223 12.52 -19.15 17.15
CA THR A 223 12.06 -17.85 16.64
C THR A 223 12.82 -16.72 17.33
N ARG A 224 13.46 -15.85 16.55
CA ARG A 224 14.23 -14.72 17.06
C ARG A 224 13.36 -13.46 17.14
N TYR A 225 13.34 -12.82 18.30
CA TYR A 225 12.61 -11.57 18.52
C TYR A 225 13.58 -10.40 18.68
N HIS A 226 13.47 -9.40 17.81
CA HIS A 226 14.24 -8.18 17.84
C HIS A 226 13.30 -6.99 18.11
N ILE A 227 13.08 -6.70 19.40
CA ILE A 227 12.18 -5.64 19.85
C ILE A 227 13.01 -4.47 20.33
N ASN A 228 12.91 -3.31 19.67
CA ASN A 228 13.72 -2.12 19.93
C ASN A 228 15.20 -2.48 20.14
N PRO A 229 15.87 -3.13 19.16
CA PRO A 229 17.21 -3.68 19.37
C PRO A 229 18.29 -2.62 19.65
N THR A 230 18.03 -1.34 19.39
CA THR A 230 18.89 -0.23 19.75
C THR A 230 18.80 0.20 21.21
N GLY A 231 17.85 -0.37 21.99
CA GLY A 231 17.64 -0.11 23.40
C GLY A 231 16.59 0.96 23.70
N GLN A 232 16.44 1.97 22.84
CA GLN A 232 15.37 2.99 22.99
C GLN A 232 15.01 3.60 21.63
N PHE A 233 13.76 4.07 21.52
CA PHE A 233 13.24 4.78 20.36
C PHE A 233 12.28 5.89 20.81
N ILE A 234 12.83 6.92 21.45
CA ILE A 234 12.06 8.06 21.99
C ILE A 234 11.86 9.12 20.91
N ILE A 235 12.91 9.44 20.15
CA ILE A 235 12.86 10.39 19.04
C ILE A 235 12.47 9.64 17.78
N GLY A 236 11.32 9.96 17.21
CA GLY A 236 10.77 9.36 15.98
C GLY A 236 9.90 10.33 15.22
N GLY A 237 9.19 9.82 14.20
CA GLY A 237 8.38 10.64 13.32
C GLY A 237 9.20 11.66 12.53
N PRO A 238 8.59 12.77 12.07
CA PRO A 238 9.27 13.78 11.25
C PRO A 238 10.43 14.51 11.92
N VAL A 239 10.54 14.44 13.24
CA VAL A 239 11.71 14.95 13.97
C VAL A 239 12.92 14.06 13.74
N GLY A 240 12.73 12.74 13.81
CA GLY A 240 13.78 11.75 13.59
C GLY A 240 14.24 11.69 12.15
N ASP A 241 13.32 11.62 11.20
CA ASP A 241 13.62 11.47 9.77
C ASP A 241 12.62 12.24 8.90
N CYS A 242 13.06 12.60 7.69
CA CYS A 242 12.24 13.25 6.69
C CYS A 242 11.32 12.24 6.00
N GLY A 243 10.04 12.60 5.83
CA GLY A 243 9.07 11.80 5.09
C GLY A 243 8.70 12.42 3.75
N LEU A 244 8.51 11.58 2.73
CA LEU A 244 8.02 11.98 1.42
C LEU A 244 7.01 10.97 0.89
N THR A 245 6.03 11.48 0.13
CA THR A 245 5.08 10.65 -0.61
C THR A 245 5.81 9.72 -1.58
N GLY A 246 5.40 8.44 -1.62
CA GLY A 246 5.89 7.49 -2.60
C GLY A 246 7.26 6.87 -2.29
N ARG A 247 7.74 6.93 -1.06
CA ARG A 247 9.01 6.31 -0.65
C ARG A 247 8.87 4.94 0.00
N LYS A 248 7.68 4.38 0.07
CA LYS A 248 7.40 3.05 0.64
C LYS A 248 6.67 2.14 -0.35
N ILE A 249 7.01 2.24 -1.64
CA ILE A 249 6.31 1.56 -2.74
C ILE A 249 6.33 0.02 -2.61
N ILE A 250 7.35 -0.56 -2.01
CA ILE A 250 7.43 -2.01 -1.79
C ILE A 250 6.57 -2.43 -0.58
N VAL A 251 6.54 -1.60 0.48
CA VAL A 251 5.61 -1.75 1.61
C VAL A 251 4.16 -1.62 1.13
N ASP A 252 3.88 -0.69 0.25
CA ASP A 252 2.54 -0.43 -0.31
C ASP A 252 2.02 -1.61 -1.15
N THR A 253 2.88 -2.48 -1.64
CA THR A 253 2.56 -3.55 -2.58
C THR A 253 2.76 -4.95 -1.98
N TYR A 254 3.80 -5.66 -2.35
CA TYR A 254 3.94 -7.10 -2.04
C TYR A 254 5.17 -7.44 -1.19
N GLY A 255 5.84 -6.44 -0.58
CA GLY A 255 6.97 -6.65 0.32
C GLY A 255 8.19 -7.31 -0.35
N GLY A 256 8.34 -7.16 -1.66
CA GLY A 256 9.43 -7.74 -2.44
C GLY A 256 9.13 -9.12 -3.04
N MET A 257 7.96 -9.73 -2.76
CA MET A 257 7.60 -11.03 -3.33
C MET A 257 7.29 -10.95 -4.83
N ALA A 258 6.80 -9.82 -5.30
CA ALA A 258 6.55 -9.54 -6.72
C ALA A 258 7.47 -8.44 -7.23
N ARG A 259 7.60 -8.37 -8.55
CA ARG A 259 8.25 -7.25 -9.23
C ARG A 259 7.46 -5.96 -9.03
N HIS A 260 8.10 -4.82 -9.23
CA HIS A 260 7.47 -3.50 -9.12
C HIS A 260 7.85 -2.64 -10.33
N GLY A 261 6.90 -1.87 -10.85
CA GLY A 261 7.12 -0.99 -12.00
C GLY A 261 7.79 0.35 -11.65
N GLY A 262 7.86 0.70 -10.37
CA GLY A 262 8.49 1.92 -9.86
C GLY A 262 7.53 3.07 -9.58
N GLY A 263 6.28 3.02 -10.06
CA GLY A 263 5.28 4.07 -9.83
C GLY A 263 4.73 4.07 -8.40
N ALA A 264 4.70 5.23 -7.76
CA ALA A 264 4.02 5.44 -6.49
C ALA A 264 2.51 5.66 -6.68
N PHE A 265 1.72 5.41 -5.63
CA PHE A 265 0.25 5.48 -5.68
C PHE A 265 -0.32 6.75 -5.06
N SER A 266 0.05 7.02 -3.79
CA SER A 266 -0.56 8.09 -3.00
C SER A 266 -0.46 9.45 -3.66
N GLY A 267 -1.54 10.23 -3.56
CA GLY A 267 -1.65 11.57 -4.15
C GLY A 267 -2.01 11.61 -5.63
N LYS A 268 -2.14 10.45 -6.29
CA LYS A 268 -2.49 10.34 -7.71
C LYS A 268 -3.96 9.95 -7.89
N ASP A 269 -4.71 10.71 -8.69
CA ASP A 269 -6.06 10.33 -9.13
C ASP A 269 -6.04 9.12 -10.08
N PRO A 270 -7.18 8.41 -10.28
CA PRO A 270 -7.20 7.15 -11.03
C PRO A 270 -6.91 7.28 -12.54
N SER A 271 -6.78 8.47 -13.10
CA SER A 271 -6.29 8.64 -14.48
C SER A 271 -4.82 8.28 -14.63
N LYS A 272 -4.06 8.25 -13.53
CA LYS A 272 -2.66 7.82 -13.50
C LYS A 272 -2.60 6.30 -13.45
N VAL A 273 -2.14 5.68 -14.54
CA VAL A 273 -2.05 4.23 -14.68
C VAL A 273 -1.08 3.59 -13.68
N ASP A 274 -0.11 4.33 -13.16
CA ASP A 274 0.73 3.90 -12.04
C ASP A 274 -0.10 3.33 -10.89
N ARG A 275 -1.22 3.98 -10.57
CA ARG A 275 -2.13 3.56 -9.51
C ARG A 275 -3.22 2.64 -10.02
N SER A 276 -4.01 3.06 -11.00
CA SER A 276 -5.18 2.33 -11.47
C SER A 276 -4.83 0.98 -12.10
N ALA A 277 -3.76 0.91 -12.88
CA ALA A 277 -3.33 -0.35 -13.49
C ALA A 277 -2.65 -1.29 -12.49
N ALA A 278 -1.95 -0.80 -11.47
CA ALA A 278 -1.45 -1.64 -10.40
C ALA A 278 -2.61 -2.25 -9.58
N TYR A 279 -3.67 -1.49 -9.30
CA TYR A 279 -4.88 -1.99 -8.66
C TYR A 279 -5.61 -3.02 -9.52
N ALA A 280 -5.76 -2.76 -10.82
CA ALA A 280 -6.35 -3.73 -11.75
C ALA A 280 -5.48 -4.99 -11.89
N GLY A 281 -4.16 -4.85 -11.91
CA GLY A 281 -3.24 -5.99 -11.91
C GLY A 281 -3.43 -6.88 -10.67
N ARG A 282 -3.61 -6.27 -9.48
CA ARG A 282 -3.97 -7.01 -8.26
C ARG A 282 -5.31 -7.73 -8.41
N TYR A 283 -6.33 -7.05 -8.92
CA TYR A 283 -7.65 -7.61 -9.14
C TYR A 283 -7.61 -8.83 -10.08
N VAL A 284 -6.89 -8.73 -11.20
CA VAL A 284 -6.69 -9.84 -12.14
C VAL A 284 -5.97 -11.01 -11.48
N ALA A 285 -4.81 -10.77 -10.86
CA ALA A 285 -4.02 -11.82 -10.22
C ALA A 285 -4.81 -12.53 -9.11
N LYS A 286 -5.54 -11.75 -8.29
CA LYS A 286 -6.37 -12.31 -7.21
C LYS A 286 -7.48 -13.21 -7.75
N ASN A 287 -8.17 -12.81 -8.83
CA ASN A 287 -9.20 -13.62 -9.45
C ASN A 287 -8.64 -14.92 -10.09
N ILE A 288 -7.45 -14.87 -10.70
CA ILE A 288 -6.80 -16.06 -11.24
C ILE A 288 -6.50 -17.08 -10.14
N VAL A 289 -5.94 -16.64 -9.00
CA VAL A 289 -5.64 -17.52 -7.86
C VAL A 289 -6.93 -18.00 -7.18
N ALA A 290 -7.91 -17.12 -6.99
CA ALA A 290 -9.21 -17.48 -6.42
C ALA A 290 -9.99 -18.48 -7.27
N ALA A 291 -9.85 -18.43 -8.60
CA ALA A 291 -10.42 -19.41 -9.54
C ALA A 291 -9.73 -20.79 -9.46
N GLY A 292 -8.60 -20.90 -8.77
CA GLY A 292 -7.80 -22.11 -8.71
C GLY A 292 -6.99 -22.39 -9.98
N LEU A 293 -6.83 -21.42 -10.87
CA LEU A 293 -6.00 -21.57 -12.07
C LEU A 293 -4.51 -21.68 -11.77
N ALA A 294 -4.06 -21.09 -10.65
CA ALA A 294 -2.69 -21.19 -10.17
C ALA A 294 -2.64 -20.99 -8.64
N ASP A 295 -1.57 -21.43 -7.97
CA ASP A 295 -1.34 -21.16 -6.54
C ASP A 295 -0.75 -19.76 -6.31
N ARG A 296 -0.06 -19.22 -7.31
CA ARG A 296 0.43 -17.84 -7.36
C ARG A 296 0.46 -17.33 -8.79
N CYS A 297 0.24 -16.05 -8.94
CA CYS A 297 0.17 -15.40 -10.23
C CYS A 297 0.73 -13.99 -10.14
N GLU A 298 1.63 -13.66 -11.07
CA GLU A 298 2.08 -12.30 -11.33
C GLU A 298 1.62 -11.89 -12.72
N ILE A 299 1.04 -10.70 -12.84
CA ILE A 299 0.71 -10.07 -14.12
C ILE A 299 1.52 -8.80 -14.29
N GLN A 300 2.02 -8.56 -15.49
CA GLN A 300 2.56 -7.28 -15.93
C GLN A 300 1.65 -6.68 -17.00
N VAL A 301 1.35 -5.39 -16.86
CA VAL A 301 0.65 -4.58 -17.86
C VAL A 301 1.49 -3.35 -18.15
N SER A 302 1.59 -2.96 -19.43
CA SER A 302 2.35 -1.77 -19.82
C SER A 302 1.56 -0.87 -20.77
N TYR A 303 1.87 0.43 -20.70
CA TYR A 303 1.19 1.49 -21.46
C TYR A 303 2.17 2.41 -22.15
N ALA A 304 1.72 3.02 -23.26
CA ALA A 304 2.35 4.16 -23.88
C ALA A 304 1.50 5.42 -23.68
N ILE A 305 2.14 6.55 -23.49
CA ILE A 305 1.43 7.83 -23.29
C ILE A 305 0.45 8.10 -24.45
N GLY A 306 -0.76 8.50 -24.11
CA GLY A 306 -1.81 8.84 -25.09
C GLY A 306 -2.44 7.66 -25.82
N VAL A 307 -2.05 6.42 -25.49
CA VAL A 307 -2.61 5.18 -26.11
C VAL A 307 -3.53 4.49 -25.10
N ALA A 308 -4.72 4.08 -25.54
CA ALA A 308 -5.70 3.41 -24.68
C ALA A 308 -5.35 1.92 -24.48
N GLU A 309 -5.02 1.22 -25.57
CA GLU A 309 -4.70 -0.21 -25.47
C GLU A 309 -3.36 -0.45 -24.75
N PRO A 310 -3.30 -1.41 -23.80
CA PRO A 310 -2.03 -1.84 -23.22
C PRO A 310 -1.04 -2.28 -24.30
N THR A 311 0.21 -1.84 -24.18
CA THR A 311 1.27 -2.24 -25.12
C THR A 311 1.68 -3.70 -24.94
N SER A 312 1.55 -4.24 -23.72
CA SER A 312 1.73 -5.66 -23.42
C SER A 312 0.96 -6.10 -22.19
N ILE A 313 0.59 -7.38 -22.16
CA ILE A 313 0.07 -8.10 -21.00
C ILE A 313 0.84 -9.41 -20.93
N SER A 314 1.47 -9.70 -19.80
CA SER A 314 2.15 -10.97 -19.57
C SER A 314 1.78 -11.53 -18.21
N VAL A 315 1.71 -12.86 -18.11
CA VAL A 315 1.39 -13.61 -16.89
C VAL A 315 2.50 -14.60 -16.59
N ASN A 316 2.80 -14.77 -15.33
CA ASN A 316 3.70 -15.80 -14.84
C ASN A 316 3.08 -16.49 -13.60
N THR A 317 2.80 -17.77 -13.72
CA THR A 317 2.28 -18.59 -12.62
C THR A 317 3.38 -19.33 -11.85
N PHE A 318 4.65 -19.09 -12.17
CA PHE A 318 5.82 -19.70 -11.50
C PHE A 318 5.77 -21.24 -11.50
N GLY A 319 5.19 -21.82 -12.55
CA GLY A 319 5.04 -23.28 -12.65
C GLY A 319 3.92 -23.88 -11.81
N THR A 320 3.07 -23.05 -11.17
CA THR A 320 1.92 -23.51 -10.39
C THR A 320 0.60 -23.50 -11.19
N GLY A 321 0.64 -23.05 -12.43
CA GLY A 321 -0.52 -23.01 -13.34
C GLY A 321 -1.11 -24.37 -13.63
N ARG A 322 -2.44 -24.48 -13.62
CA ARG A 322 -3.20 -25.68 -14.03
C ARG A 322 -3.51 -25.69 -15.53
N ILE A 323 -3.34 -24.53 -16.16
CA ILE A 323 -3.34 -24.33 -17.61
C ILE A 323 -2.11 -23.49 -17.97
N GLU A 324 -1.78 -23.42 -19.24
CA GLU A 324 -0.61 -22.65 -19.71
C GLU A 324 -0.80 -21.13 -19.49
N ASP A 325 0.29 -20.43 -19.15
CA ASP A 325 0.27 -18.98 -18.92
C ASP A 325 -0.27 -18.19 -20.13
N ALA A 326 0.03 -18.65 -21.35
CA ALA A 326 -0.50 -18.05 -22.57
C ALA A 326 -2.04 -18.12 -22.63
N LYS A 327 -2.64 -19.21 -22.17
CA LYS A 327 -4.10 -19.33 -22.08
C LYS A 327 -4.70 -18.42 -21.02
N ILE A 328 -4.00 -18.23 -19.92
CA ILE A 328 -4.41 -17.26 -18.89
C ILE A 328 -4.41 -15.83 -19.45
N VAL A 329 -3.41 -15.46 -20.29
CA VAL A 329 -3.38 -14.13 -20.95
C VAL A 329 -4.60 -13.95 -21.86
N GLU A 330 -5.05 -14.98 -22.60
CA GLU A 330 -6.27 -14.91 -23.40
C GLU A 330 -7.50 -14.64 -22.52
N LEU A 331 -7.65 -15.36 -21.40
CA LEU A 331 -8.73 -15.16 -20.44
C LEU A 331 -8.70 -13.75 -19.81
N VAL A 332 -7.52 -13.23 -19.52
CA VAL A 332 -7.38 -11.86 -19.02
C VAL A 332 -7.93 -10.85 -20.03
N ARG A 333 -7.59 -10.99 -21.31
CA ARG A 333 -8.10 -10.10 -22.36
C ARG A 333 -9.61 -10.22 -22.56
N GLU A 334 -10.19 -11.39 -22.34
CA GLU A 334 -11.63 -11.64 -22.48
C GLU A 334 -12.45 -11.08 -21.31
N HIS A 335 -11.93 -11.21 -20.09
CA HIS A 335 -12.70 -10.93 -18.86
C HIS A 335 -12.41 -9.58 -18.20
N PHE A 336 -11.32 -8.89 -18.59
CA PHE A 336 -10.91 -7.64 -17.94
C PHE A 336 -10.59 -6.56 -18.96
N ASP A 337 -11.20 -5.40 -18.80
CA ASP A 337 -10.88 -4.22 -19.59
C ASP A 337 -9.72 -3.45 -18.95
N LEU A 338 -8.52 -3.62 -19.50
CA LEU A 338 -7.30 -3.00 -18.99
C LEU A 338 -6.94 -1.68 -19.68
N ARG A 339 -7.85 -1.09 -20.47
CA ARG A 339 -7.70 0.27 -20.99
C ARG A 339 -7.88 1.28 -19.84
N PRO A 340 -7.25 2.46 -19.85
CA PRO A 340 -7.31 3.43 -18.76
C PRO A 340 -8.72 3.73 -18.25
N LYS A 341 -9.68 3.96 -19.16
CA LYS A 341 -11.10 4.14 -18.79
C LYS A 341 -11.71 2.87 -18.22
N GLY A 342 -11.42 1.72 -18.82
CA GLY A 342 -11.90 0.41 -18.37
C GLY A 342 -11.45 0.08 -16.95
N LEU A 343 -10.21 0.39 -16.59
CA LEU A 343 -9.69 0.23 -15.23
C LEU A 343 -10.54 1.01 -14.21
N ILE A 344 -10.82 2.27 -14.52
CA ILE A 344 -11.56 3.19 -13.65
C ILE A 344 -12.99 2.71 -13.46
N ASP A 345 -13.67 2.36 -14.55
CA ASP A 345 -15.08 1.93 -14.53
C ASP A 345 -15.22 0.56 -13.85
N MET A 346 -14.35 -0.40 -14.18
CA MET A 346 -14.37 -1.76 -13.63
C MET A 346 -14.19 -1.77 -12.10
N LEU A 347 -13.32 -0.91 -11.59
CA LEU A 347 -12.99 -0.86 -10.16
C LEU A 347 -13.67 0.30 -9.41
N ASP A 348 -14.52 1.11 -10.09
CA ASP A 348 -15.24 2.24 -9.49
C ASP A 348 -14.32 3.18 -8.72
N LEU A 349 -13.28 3.67 -9.41
CA LEU A 349 -12.17 4.39 -8.79
C LEU A 349 -12.39 5.91 -8.61
N LYS A 350 -13.50 6.49 -9.13
CA LYS A 350 -13.79 7.93 -8.99
C LYS A 350 -14.46 8.30 -7.67
N ARG A 351 -14.16 7.57 -6.61
CA ARG A 351 -14.70 7.78 -5.26
C ARG A 351 -13.60 8.21 -4.29
N PRO A 352 -13.94 8.87 -3.17
CA PRO A 352 -12.98 9.21 -2.12
C PRO A 352 -12.65 7.98 -1.25
N ILE A 353 -11.82 7.07 -1.77
CA ILE A 353 -11.51 5.76 -1.18
C ILE A 353 -10.00 5.58 -0.88
N TYR A 354 -9.20 6.63 -1.06
CA TYR A 354 -7.76 6.49 -1.15
C TYR A 354 -7.01 6.67 0.17
N ARG A 355 -7.45 7.57 1.06
CA ARG A 355 -6.78 7.78 2.36
C ARG A 355 -6.60 6.47 3.16
N PRO A 356 -7.59 5.56 3.26
CA PRO A 356 -7.40 4.29 3.96
C PRO A 356 -6.31 3.39 3.37
N THR A 357 -5.98 3.55 2.08
CA THR A 357 -4.94 2.76 1.41
C THR A 357 -3.52 3.18 1.79
N ALA A 358 -3.35 4.42 2.24
CA ALA A 358 -2.05 5.05 2.44
C ALA A 358 -1.26 4.53 3.66
N ALA A 359 -1.82 3.64 4.46
CA ALA A 359 -1.14 2.93 5.53
C ALA A 359 -1.57 1.46 5.55
N TYR A 360 -0.70 0.56 5.99
CA TYR A 360 -0.95 -0.89 6.13
C TYR A 360 -1.17 -1.64 4.82
N GLY A 361 -0.62 -1.13 3.71
CA GLY A 361 -0.66 -1.73 2.37
C GLY A 361 -1.92 -1.41 1.57
N HIS A 362 -1.78 -1.32 0.26
CA HIS A 362 -2.89 -1.09 -0.66
C HIS A 362 -3.63 -2.39 -1.01
N PHE A 363 -3.02 -3.56 -0.76
CA PHE A 363 -3.53 -4.88 -1.13
C PHE A 363 -3.72 -5.79 0.08
N GLY A 364 -4.63 -6.78 -0.06
CA GLY A 364 -4.91 -7.75 0.99
C GLY A 364 -5.83 -7.19 2.10
N ARG A 365 -6.62 -6.17 1.80
CA ARG A 365 -7.59 -5.56 2.72
C ARG A 365 -8.95 -5.57 2.06
N GLU A 366 -9.88 -6.29 2.66
CA GLU A 366 -11.23 -6.44 2.14
C GLU A 366 -12.16 -5.35 2.65
N GLY A 367 -13.20 -5.06 1.88
CA GLY A 367 -14.20 -4.07 2.20
C GLY A 367 -14.65 -3.26 0.98
N GLU A 368 -15.67 -2.47 1.16
CA GLU A 368 -16.35 -1.72 0.08
C GLU A 368 -15.41 -0.77 -0.68
N ASN A 369 -14.41 -0.22 0.02
CA ASN A 369 -13.47 0.73 -0.56
C ASN A 369 -12.26 0.08 -1.26
N PHE A 370 -12.09 -1.23 -1.12
CA PHE A 370 -10.99 -1.99 -1.75
C PHE A 370 -11.51 -2.84 -2.90
N THR A 371 -12.07 -2.20 -3.91
CA THR A 371 -12.78 -2.87 -5.02
C THR A 371 -11.92 -3.83 -5.83
N TRP A 372 -10.61 -3.60 -5.88
CA TRP A 372 -9.61 -4.48 -6.51
C TRP A 372 -9.35 -5.78 -5.73
N GLU A 373 -9.92 -5.92 -4.54
CA GLU A 373 -9.85 -7.16 -3.76
C GLU A 373 -11.03 -8.11 -4.00
N ARG A 374 -12.02 -7.71 -4.81
CA ARG A 374 -13.16 -8.58 -5.18
C ARG A 374 -12.70 -9.77 -6.00
N THR A 375 -13.37 -10.92 -5.80
CA THR A 375 -13.14 -12.17 -6.54
C THR A 375 -14.33 -12.58 -7.40
N ASP A 376 -15.10 -11.60 -7.85
CA ASP A 376 -16.35 -11.75 -8.60
C ASP A 376 -16.17 -12.30 -10.03
N ARG A 377 -14.94 -12.35 -10.53
CA ARG A 377 -14.59 -12.98 -11.82
C ARG A 377 -14.11 -14.43 -11.68
N ALA A 378 -13.85 -14.91 -10.46
CA ALA A 378 -13.25 -16.21 -10.22
C ALA A 378 -14.08 -17.37 -10.80
N GLU A 379 -15.41 -17.38 -10.63
CA GLU A 379 -16.26 -18.44 -11.17
C GLU A 379 -16.28 -18.46 -12.71
N ALA A 380 -16.26 -17.30 -13.36
CA ALA A 380 -16.18 -17.24 -14.81
C ALA A 380 -14.83 -17.76 -15.34
N LEU A 381 -13.74 -17.41 -14.67
CA LEU A 381 -12.40 -17.91 -15.01
C LEU A 381 -12.25 -19.42 -14.78
N LYS A 382 -12.87 -19.96 -13.75
CA LYS A 382 -12.83 -21.40 -13.40
C LYS A 382 -13.40 -22.28 -14.49
N ALA A 383 -14.31 -21.77 -15.31
CA ALA A 383 -14.87 -22.51 -16.44
C ALA A 383 -13.80 -22.90 -17.50
N ALA A 384 -12.59 -22.39 -17.42
CA ALA A 384 -11.46 -22.76 -18.29
C ALA A 384 -10.65 -23.98 -17.78
N LEU A 385 -10.94 -24.47 -16.55
CA LEU A 385 -10.38 -25.71 -16.00
C LEU A 385 -11.14 -26.94 -16.54
#